data_f431c8714e3ed44c50ec789a2044af6b
#
_entry.id   f431c8714e3ed44c50ec789a2044af6b
#
_cell.length_a   1.000
_cell.length_b   1.000
_cell.length_c   1.000
_cell.angle_alpha   90.00
_cell.angle_beta   90.00
_cell.angle_gamma   90.00
#
_symmetry.space_group_name_H-M   'P 1'
#
loop_
_entity.id
_entity.type
_entity.pdbx_description
1 polymer ?
#
loop_
_entity_poly.entity_id
_entity_poly.type
_entity_poly.pdbx_seq_one_letter_code
_entity_poly.pdbx_strand_id
1 'polypeptide(L)'
;MVIRFRRRRLILLKAVQGALRLFCGQLGTIHVGSQGMKTSVQKDENGYIAKVLAEVADLLQQQNASSFRVGAYHKAAEYIANAAPTLKEVYETTGLAGLEALPTIGTSIAKAVAEILETGSLAMLARLRGSLDPERLFQSVPTIGPRIARQLHDELHLETLEALEAAAVDGRLGKLKGIGPRRVRSIQHSLESILARRRPTRPDGQIPPIEAILVVDQTYRSLAKRGTLATITPKRFNPDGESRIPVLHTEIGPWRFTAMFSNTPNAHRFGRTKDWVVVYFERDGLTEGQCTVVTEHNGPSAGMRVVRGFEAETARLRSASGHETK
;
A
#
# COMPACT_ATOMS: atom_id res chain seq x y z
N MET A 1 -36.94 0.85 -2.22
CA MET A 1 -36.03 0.35 -3.27
C MET A 1 -34.78 -0.29 -2.65
N VAL A 2 -34.97 -1.28 -1.74
CA VAL A 2 -33.85 -1.85 -0.91
C VAL A 2 -33.75 -3.38 -1.01
N ILE A 3 -34.54 -4.04 -1.87
CA ILE A 3 -34.69 -5.53 -1.83
C ILE A 3 -33.89 -6.28 -2.92
N ARG A 4 -33.25 -5.61 -3.88
CA ARG A 4 -32.55 -6.30 -5.01
C ARG A 4 -31.08 -6.64 -4.80
N PHE A 5 -30.41 -6.19 -3.75
CA PHE A 5 -28.96 -6.45 -3.54
C PHE A 5 -28.63 -7.75 -2.79
N ARG A 6 -29.58 -8.29 -2.00
CA ARG A 6 -29.33 -9.54 -1.22
C ARG A 6 -29.38 -10.83 -2.04
N ARG A 7 -30.06 -10.86 -3.18
CA ARG A 7 -30.20 -12.10 -3.99
C ARG A 7 -28.96 -12.48 -4.81
N ARG A 8 -28.14 -11.54 -5.22
CA ARG A 8 -26.92 -11.84 -6.00
C ARG A 8 -25.80 -12.46 -5.17
N ARG A 9 -25.68 -12.12 -3.88
CA ARG A 9 -24.70 -12.73 -2.97
C ARG A 9 -24.98 -14.22 -2.67
N LEU A 10 -26.23 -14.59 -2.62
CA LEU A 10 -26.63 -15.98 -2.33
C LEU A 10 -26.38 -16.93 -3.49
N ILE A 11 -26.41 -16.47 -4.72
CA ILE A 11 -26.21 -17.27 -5.92
C ILE A 11 -24.73 -17.61 -6.12
N LEU A 12 -23.81 -16.68 -5.83
CA LEU A 12 -22.38 -16.96 -5.89
C LEU A 12 -21.90 -17.93 -4.80
N LEU A 13 -22.42 -17.83 -3.57
CA LEU A 13 -22.08 -18.77 -2.50
C LEU A 13 -22.52 -20.20 -2.82
N LYS A 14 -23.66 -20.39 -3.49
CA LYS A 14 -24.13 -21.71 -3.91
C LYS A 14 -23.33 -22.29 -5.08
N ALA A 15 -22.82 -21.46 -5.98
CA ALA A 15 -21.97 -21.90 -7.08
C ALA A 15 -20.59 -22.41 -6.59
N VAL A 16 -20.00 -21.75 -5.61
CA VAL A 16 -18.72 -22.17 -5.01
C VAL A 16 -18.89 -23.46 -4.20
N GLN A 17 -19.99 -23.61 -3.46
CA GLN A 17 -20.29 -24.85 -2.72
C GLN A 17 -20.69 -26.02 -3.63
N GLY A 18 -21.27 -25.76 -4.80
CA GLY A 18 -21.61 -26.79 -5.80
C GLY A 18 -20.39 -27.34 -6.53
N ALA A 19 -19.41 -26.51 -6.86
CA ALA A 19 -18.18 -26.93 -7.50
C ALA A 19 -17.30 -27.81 -6.60
N LEU A 20 -17.30 -27.58 -5.29
CA LEU A 20 -16.56 -28.42 -4.34
C LEU A 20 -17.18 -29.83 -4.15
N ARG A 21 -18.49 -30.00 -4.37
CA ARG A 21 -19.16 -31.31 -4.21
C ARG A 21 -19.03 -32.22 -5.43
N LEU A 22 -18.78 -31.68 -6.62
CA LEU A 22 -18.65 -32.48 -7.85
C LEU A 22 -17.25 -33.07 -8.06
N PHE A 23 -16.25 -32.58 -7.33
CA PHE A 23 -14.86 -33.06 -7.44
C PHE A 23 -14.50 -34.18 -6.44
N CYS A 24 -15.37 -34.48 -5.47
CA CYS A 24 -15.14 -35.50 -4.43
C CYS A 24 -15.69 -36.89 -4.78
N GLY A 25 -16.23 -37.12 -5.98
CA GLY A 25 -17.03 -38.31 -6.32
C GLY A 25 -16.36 -39.40 -7.15
N GLN A 26 -15.12 -39.27 -7.58
CA GLN A 26 -14.42 -40.36 -8.31
C GLN A 26 -12.92 -40.28 -8.08
N LEU A 27 -12.43 -41.07 -7.16
CA LEU A 27 -11.14 -41.79 -7.24
C LEU A 27 -10.97 -42.58 -5.94
N GLY A 28 -11.16 -43.87 -6.06
CA GLY A 28 -10.95 -44.83 -4.97
C GLY A 28 -9.48 -45.00 -4.64
N THR A 29 -9.25 -45.17 -3.35
CA THR A 29 -8.18 -45.93 -2.69
C THR A 29 -6.72 -45.74 -3.14
N ILE A 30 -5.92 -45.34 -2.19
CA ILE A 30 -4.48 -45.42 -1.96
C ILE A 30 -3.86 -44.03 -1.78
N HIS A 31 -3.64 -43.57 -0.56
CA HIS A 31 -2.41 -43.03 -0.02
C HIS A 31 -2.59 -42.53 1.42
N VAL A 32 -2.30 -43.38 2.36
CA VAL A 32 -1.98 -42.99 3.75
C VAL A 32 -0.56 -42.51 3.72
N GLY A 33 -0.29 -41.20 3.86
CA GLY A 33 1.05 -40.66 3.99
C GLY A 33 1.24 -39.19 3.62
N SER A 34 0.34 -38.60 2.80
CA SER A 34 0.56 -37.24 2.25
C SER A 34 -0.26 -36.12 2.93
N GLN A 35 -1.28 -36.47 3.71
CA GLN A 35 -2.20 -35.46 4.28
C GLN A 35 -1.61 -34.72 5.51
N GLY A 36 -0.79 -35.37 6.31
CA GLY A 36 -0.20 -34.75 7.50
C GLY A 36 0.84 -33.67 7.20
N MET A 37 1.55 -33.83 6.08
CA MET A 37 2.60 -32.89 5.68
C MET A 37 2.02 -31.65 4.98
N LYS A 38 0.95 -31.80 4.19
CA LYS A 38 0.25 -30.67 3.55
C LYS A 38 -0.47 -29.79 4.56
N THR A 39 -1.11 -30.36 5.58
CA THR A 39 -1.82 -29.59 6.61
C THR A 39 -0.90 -28.78 7.52
N SER A 40 0.34 -29.22 7.79
CA SER A 40 1.28 -28.46 8.61
C SER A 40 1.88 -27.25 7.85
N VAL A 41 2.23 -27.41 6.57
CA VAL A 41 2.73 -26.33 5.71
C VAL A 41 1.62 -25.31 5.42
N GLN A 42 0.38 -25.79 5.19
CA GLN A 42 -0.79 -24.94 4.95
C GLN A 42 -1.14 -24.07 6.17
N LYS A 43 -1.04 -24.63 7.37
CA LYS A 43 -1.28 -23.91 8.62
C LYS A 43 -0.20 -22.86 8.89
N ASP A 44 0.99 -23.06 8.36
CA ASP A 44 2.13 -22.14 8.52
C ASP A 44 2.00 -20.88 7.62
N GLU A 45 1.53 -21.02 6.36
CA GLU A 45 1.33 -19.88 5.44
C GLU A 45 0.20 -18.95 5.93
N ASN A 46 -0.99 -19.47 6.23
CA ASN A 46 -2.07 -18.65 6.79
C ASN A 46 -1.69 -18.08 8.15
N GLY A 47 -0.97 -18.83 8.98
CA GLY A 47 -0.45 -18.37 10.26
C GLY A 47 0.52 -17.20 10.14
N TYR A 48 1.38 -17.21 9.11
CA TYR A 48 2.26 -16.09 8.83
C TYR A 48 1.48 -14.83 8.43
N ILE A 49 0.54 -14.96 7.49
CA ILE A 49 -0.29 -13.83 7.03
C ILE A 49 -1.10 -13.26 8.21
N ALA A 50 -1.71 -14.11 9.02
CA ALA A 50 -2.45 -13.70 10.20
C ALA A 50 -1.59 -12.90 11.19
N LYS A 51 -0.36 -13.36 11.47
CA LYS A 51 0.60 -12.65 12.33
C LYS A 51 0.96 -11.28 11.78
N VAL A 52 1.21 -11.18 10.47
CA VAL A 52 1.52 -9.90 9.80
C VAL A 52 0.36 -8.92 9.94
N LEU A 53 -0.88 -9.36 9.71
CA LEU A 53 -2.05 -8.50 9.82
C LEU A 53 -2.37 -8.11 11.28
N ALA A 54 -2.19 -9.02 12.24
CA ALA A 54 -2.33 -8.71 13.65
C ALA A 54 -1.34 -7.62 14.09
N GLU A 55 -0.08 -7.75 13.68
CA GLU A 55 0.93 -6.74 13.99
C GLU A 55 0.63 -5.38 13.33
N VAL A 56 0.09 -5.38 12.11
CA VAL A 56 -0.42 -4.14 11.49
C VAL A 56 -1.49 -3.49 12.37
N ALA A 57 -2.44 -4.29 12.88
CA ALA A 57 -3.49 -3.78 13.75
C ALA A 57 -2.92 -3.18 15.04
N ASP A 58 -1.99 -3.87 15.69
CA ASP A 58 -1.34 -3.41 16.92
C ASP A 58 -0.58 -2.09 16.71
N LEU A 59 0.19 -1.99 15.62
CA LEU A 59 0.92 -0.76 15.29
C LEU A 59 -0.02 0.40 14.93
N LEU A 60 -1.09 0.14 14.18
CA LEU A 60 -2.12 1.14 13.90
C LEU A 60 -2.77 1.65 15.18
N GLN A 61 -3.06 0.77 16.14
CA GLN A 61 -3.60 1.15 17.44
C GLN A 61 -2.63 2.02 18.23
N GLN A 62 -1.36 1.63 18.30
CA GLN A 62 -0.30 2.41 18.98
C GLN A 62 -0.10 3.79 18.35
N GLN A 63 -0.33 3.92 17.04
CA GLN A 63 -0.20 5.16 16.29
C GLN A 63 -1.50 5.95 16.17
N ASN A 64 -2.50 5.64 17.00
CA ASN A 64 -3.79 6.32 17.08
C ASN A 64 -4.58 6.36 15.76
N ALA A 65 -4.49 5.30 14.94
CA ALA A 65 -5.36 5.14 13.78
C ALA A 65 -6.82 4.88 14.20
N SER A 66 -7.76 5.03 13.27
CA SER A 66 -9.18 4.83 13.57
C SER A 66 -9.45 3.42 14.10
N SER A 67 -10.30 3.30 15.11
CA SER A 67 -10.68 2.01 15.74
C SER A 67 -11.35 1.05 14.74
N PHE A 68 -12.03 1.60 13.72
CA PHE A 68 -12.63 0.82 12.66
C PHE A 68 -11.55 0.11 11.83
N ARG A 69 -10.48 0.82 11.45
CA ARG A 69 -9.35 0.25 10.69
C ARG A 69 -8.61 -0.80 11.51
N VAL A 70 -8.29 -0.49 12.75
CA VAL A 70 -7.67 -1.44 13.70
C VAL A 70 -8.49 -2.72 13.82
N GLY A 71 -9.81 -2.58 14.09
CA GLY A 71 -10.72 -3.71 14.23
C GLY A 71 -10.86 -4.55 12.95
N ALA A 72 -10.79 -3.94 11.77
CA ALA A 72 -10.83 -4.65 10.50
C ALA A 72 -9.60 -5.58 10.32
N TYR A 73 -8.40 -5.10 10.63
CA TYR A 73 -7.18 -5.91 10.56
C TYR A 73 -7.15 -7.03 11.60
N HIS A 74 -7.59 -6.80 12.85
CA HIS A 74 -7.70 -7.84 13.87
C HIS A 74 -8.68 -8.94 13.47
N LYS A 75 -9.90 -8.59 13.02
CA LYS A 75 -10.91 -9.55 12.58
C LYS A 75 -10.43 -10.40 11.39
N ALA A 76 -9.73 -9.77 10.45
CA ALA A 76 -9.16 -10.49 9.33
C ALA A 76 -8.05 -11.45 9.76
N ALA A 77 -7.16 -11.03 10.66
CA ALA A 77 -6.11 -11.88 11.21
C ALA A 77 -6.68 -13.11 11.92
N GLU A 78 -7.71 -12.91 12.77
CA GLU A 78 -8.40 -13.99 13.46
C GLU A 78 -9.08 -14.98 12.49
N TYR A 79 -9.77 -14.46 11.48
CA TYR A 79 -10.40 -15.27 10.45
C TYR A 79 -9.36 -16.11 9.69
N ILE A 80 -8.26 -15.48 9.24
CA ILE A 80 -7.22 -16.11 8.42
C ILE A 80 -6.48 -17.20 9.20
N ALA A 81 -6.23 -17.00 10.49
CA ALA A 81 -5.56 -18.00 11.34
C ALA A 81 -6.30 -19.35 11.37
N ASN A 82 -7.62 -19.31 11.16
CA ASN A 82 -8.51 -20.48 11.21
C ASN A 82 -9.10 -20.84 9.84
N ALA A 83 -8.71 -20.15 8.78
CA ALA A 83 -9.28 -20.35 7.45
C ALA A 83 -8.80 -21.66 6.80
N ALA A 84 -9.71 -22.34 6.10
CA ALA A 84 -9.45 -23.42 5.16
C ALA A 84 -10.38 -23.23 3.95
N PRO A 85 -9.90 -23.25 2.70
CA PRO A 85 -8.55 -23.54 2.21
C PRO A 85 -7.52 -22.43 2.51
N THR A 86 -6.26 -22.63 2.08
CA THR A 86 -5.24 -21.58 2.24
C THR A 86 -5.56 -20.37 1.39
N LEU A 87 -5.19 -19.17 1.86
CA LEU A 87 -5.38 -17.94 1.10
C LEU A 87 -4.61 -17.97 -0.24
N LYS A 88 -3.51 -18.72 -0.28
CA LYS A 88 -2.75 -18.94 -1.51
C LYS A 88 -3.55 -19.70 -2.56
N GLU A 89 -4.19 -20.82 -2.16
CA GLU A 89 -5.06 -21.57 -3.08
C GLU A 89 -6.24 -20.74 -3.58
N VAL A 90 -6.86 -19.93 -2.70
CA VAL A 90 -7.92 -19.00 -3.09
C VAL A 90 -7.41 -17.98 -4.08
N TYR A 91 -6.22 -17.37 -3.80
CA TYR A 91 -5.63 -16.36 -4.66
C TYR A 91 -5.19 -16.92 -6.02
N GLU A 92 -4.56 -18.09 -6.06
CA GLU A 92 -4.14 -18.75 -7.30
C GLU A 92 -5.32 -19.16 -8.19
N THR A 93 -6.46 -19.52 -7.58
CA THR A 93 -7.64 -19.99 -8.31
C THR A 93 -8.56 -18.86 -8.78
N THR A 94 -8.81 -17.88 -7.93
CA THR A 94 -9.84 -16.84 -8.15
C THR A 94 -9.30 -15.42 -8.07
N GLY A 95 -8.00 -15.25 -7.82
CA GLY A 95 -7.35 -13.95 -7.74
C GLY A 95 -7.84 -13.10 -6.57
N LEU A 96 -7.72 -11.79 -6.73
CA LEU A 96 -8.11 -10.81 -5.71
C LEU A 96 -9.59 -10.90 -5.34
N ALA A 97 -10.45 -11.16 -6.34
CA ALA A 97 -11.90 -11.26 -6.13
C ALA A 97 -12.28 -12.42 -5.19
N GLY A 98 -11.51 -13.51 -5.23
CA GLY A 98 -11.70 -14.63 -4.31
C GLY A 98 -11.33 -14.27 -2.87
N LEU A 99 -10.26 -13.51 -2.67
CA LEU A 99 -9.90 -13.00 -1.35
C LEU A 99 -10.94 -12.02 -0.81
N GLU A 100 -11.45 -11.11 -1.66
CA GLU A 100 -12.49 -10.15 -1.28
C GLU A 100 -13.84 -10.80 -0.94
N ALA A 101 -14.11 -11.98 -1.47
CA ALA A 101 -15.31 -12.76 -1.17
C ALA A 101 -15.28 -13.44 0.22
N LEU A 102 -14.09 -13.51 0.84
CA LEU A 102 -13.94 -14.12 2.16
C LEU A 102 -14.53 -13.23 3.26
N PRO A 103 -15.11 -13.83 4.31
CA PRO A 103 -15.60 -13.07 5.46
C PRO A 103 -14.49 -12.20 6.07
N THR A 104 -14.84 -11.01 6.52
CA THR A 104 -13.96 -10.03 7.16
C THR A 104 -12.84 -9.46 6.29
N ILE A 105 -12.66 -9.95 5.06
CA ILE A 105 -11.62 -9.49 4.14
C ILE A 105 -12.23 -8.50 3.14
N GLY A 106 -12.04 -7.22 3.38
CA GLY A 106 -12.38 -6.16 2.43
C GLY A 106 -11.26 -5.92 1.42
N THR A 107 -11.50 -5.07 0.44
CA THR A 107 -10.58 -4.78 -0.68
C THR A 107 -9.15 -4.42 -0.22
N SER A 108 -8.99 -3.56 0.80
CA SER A 108 -7.66 -3.16 1.29
C SER A 108 -6.90 -4.33 1.91
N ILE A 109 -7.59 -5.18 2.67
CA ILE A 109 -6.97 -6.36 3.30
C ILE A 109 -6.67 -7.44 2.26
N ALA A 110 -7.56 -7.65 1.28
CA ALA A 110 -7.31 -8.57 0.16
C ALA A 110 -6.04 -8.21 -0.60
N LYS A 111 -5.82 -6.90 -0.85
CA LYS A 111 -4.58 -6.40 -1.48
C LYS A 111 -3.35 -6.62 -0.60
N ALA A 112 -3.46 -6.38 0.70
CA ALA A 112 -2.37 -6.65 1.64
C ALA A 112 -2.02 -8.15 1.67
N VAL A 113 -3.01 -9.03 1.65
CA VAL A 113 -2.81 -10.48 1.56
C VAL A 113 -2.13 -10.85 0.24
N ALA A 114 -2.60 -10.32 -0.89
CA ALA A 114 -2.01 -10.56 -2.20
C ALA A 114 -0.53 -10.10 -2.23
N GLU A 115 -0.22 -8.94 -1.65
CA GLU A 115 1.15 -8.44 -1.54
C GLU A 115 2.04 -9.40 -0.73
N ILE A 116 1.55 -9.89 0.40
CA ILE A 116 2.29 -10.86 1.22
C ILE A 116 2.53 -12.16 0.44
N LEU A 117 1.54 -12.67 -0.28
CA LEU A 117 1.65 -13.90 -1.07
C LEU A 117 2.65 -13.76 -2.23
N GLU A 118 2.72 -12.60 -2.85
CA GLU A 118 3.58 -12.35 -4.01
C GLU A 118 5.02 -11.97 -3.64
N THR A 119 5.19 -11.20 -2.56
CA THR A 119 6.50 -10.61 -2.20
C THR A 119 7.07 -11.16 -0.91
N GLY A 120 6.31 -11.94 -0.15
CA GLY A 120 6.68 -12.42 1.18
C GLY A 120 6.72 -11.32 2.24
N SER A 121 6.23 -10.10 1.94
CA SER A 121 6.31 -8.96 2.85
C SER A 121 5.15 -8.00 2.62
N LEU A 122 4.91 -7.10 3.58
CA LEU A 122 3.90 -6.04 3.48
C LEU A 122 4.58 -4.68 3.68
N ALA A 123 4.57 -3.85 2.63
CA ALA A 123 5.19 -2.52 2.65
C ALA A 123 4.58 -1.62 3.75
N MET A 124 3.27 -1.71 3.94
CA MET A 124 2.58 -1.01 5.02
C MET A 124 3.14 -1.39 6.40
N LEU A 125 3.35 -2.67 6.69
CA LEU A 125 3.93 -3.11 7.97
C LEU A 125 5.35 -2.57 8.16
N ALA A 126 6.18 -2.65 7.10
CA ALA A 126 7.54 -2.10 7.14
C ALA A 126 7.54 -0.60 7.42
N ARG A 127 6.61 0.14 6.84
CA ARG A 127 6.41 1.58 7.08
C ARG A 127 6.02 1.86 8.53
N LEU A 128 5.01 1.17 9.05
CA LEU A 128 4.53 1.34 10.43
C LEU A 128 5.63 1.03 11.46
N ARG A 129 6.47 0.06 11.19
CA ARG A 129 7.66 -0.25 12.01
C ARG A 129 8.80 0.77 11.85
N GLY A 130 8.75 1.67 10.86
CA GLY A 130 9.89 2.50 10.48
C GLY A 130 11.02 1.74 9.79
N SER A 131 10.76 0.51 9.36
CA SER A 131 11.75 -0.39 8.74
C SER A 131 11.56 -0.52 7.23
N LEU A 132 10.89 0.44 6.58
CA LEU A 132 10.66 0.43 5.14
C LEU A 132 11.99 0.29 4.39
N ASP A 133 12.08 -0.70 3.54
CA ASP A 133 13.20 -0.94 2.64
C ASP A 133 12.68 -0.98 1.18
N PRO A 134 12.44 0.19 0.58
CA PRO A 134 11.94 0.27 -0.79
C PRO A 134 12.89 -0.35 -1.80
N GLU A 135 14.19 -0.31 -1.53
CA GLU A 135 15.20 -0.90 -2.42
C GLU A 135 15.01 -2.41 -2.53
N ARG A 136 14.74 -3.08 -1.41
CA ARG A 136 14.47 -4.52 -1.40
C ARG A 136 13.13 -4.85 -2.09
N LEU A 137 12.12 -4.01 -1.89
CA LEU A 137 10.83 -4.17 -2.56
C LEU A 137 11.00 -4.06 -4.08
N PHE A 138 11.76 -3.08 -4.58
CA PHE A 138 11.99 -2.91 -6.02
C PHE A 138 12.80 -4.05 -6.63
N GLN A 139 13.70 -4.67 -5.88
CA GLN A 139 14.45 -5.85 -6.34
C GLN A 139 13.57 -7.09 -6.55
N SER A 140 12.33 -7.09 -6.06
CA SER A 140 11.35 -8.13 -6.41
C SER A 140 10.86 -8.04 -7.87
N VAL A 141 11.06 -6.88 -8.51
CA VAL A 141 10.72 -6.67 -9.92
C VAL A 141 11.86 -7.15 -10.80
N PRO A 142 11.63 -8.08 -11.74
CA PRO A 142 12.65 -8.53 -12.69
C PRO A 142 13.34 -7.35 -13.39
N THR A 143 14.63 -7.46 -13.61
CA THR A 143 15.51 -6.43 -14.20
C THR A 143 15.88 -5.25 -13.29
N ILE A 144 15.36 -5.16 -12.09
CA ILE A 144 15.76 -4.17 -11.09
C ILE A 144 16.76 -4.81 -10.11
N GLY A 145 18.03 -4.50 -10.31
CA GLY A 145 19.10 -4.87 -9.36
C GLY A 145 19.29 -3.81 -8.27
N PRO A 146 20.19 -4.06 -7.29
CA PRO A 146 20.40 -3.17 -6.13
C PRO A 146 20.75 -1.73 -6.51
N ARG A 147 21.51 -1.52 -7.60
CA ARG A 147 21.87 -0.19 -8.07
C ARG A 147 20.66 0.60 -8.56
N ILE A 148 19.80 -0.04 -9.37
CA ILE A 148 18.60 0.62 -9.90
C ILE A 148 17.59 0.84 -8.79
N ALA A 149 17.39 -0.15 -7.91
CA ALA A 149 16.51 -0.02 -6.77
C ALA A 149 16.88 1.20 -5.90
N ARG A 150 18.17 1.41 -5.65
CA ARG A 150 18.67 2.59 -4.95
C ARG A 150 18.37 3.89 -5.71
N GLN A 151 18.63 3.95 -7.00
CA GLN A 151 18.32 5.13 -7.81
C GLN A 151 16.83 5.47 -7.78
N LEU A 152 15.95 4.48 -7.89
CA LEU A 152 14.50 4.66 -7.81
C LEU A 152 14.08 5.28 -6.48
N HIS A 153 14.67 4.80 -5.39
CA HIS A 153 14.38 5.34 -4.07
C HIS A 153 15.00 6.72 -3.86
N ASP A 154 16.28 6.90 -4.20
CA ASP A 154 17.03 8.12 -3.89
C ASP A 154 16.72 9.29 -4.80
N GLU A 155 16.51 9.04 -6.10
CA GLU A 155 16.32 10.10 -7.10
C GLU A 155 14.84 10.40 -7.37
N LEU A 156 13.98 9.38 -7.37
CA LEU A 156 12.55 9.53 -7.63
C LEU A 156 11.67 9.46 -6.37
N HIS A 157 12.26 9.18 -5.20
CA HIS A 157 11.55 9.05 -3.91
C HIS A 157 10.40 8.05 -3.93
N LEU A 158 10.59 6.96 -4.68
CA LEU A 158 9.59 5.91 -4.76
C LEU A 158 9.74 4.94 -3.58
N GLU A 159 8.60 4.47 -3.05
CA GLU A 159 8.57 3.55 -1.91
C GLU A 159 7.61 2.37 -2.11
N THR A 160 6.80 2.39 -3.20
CA THR A 160 5.83 1.34 -3.54
C THR A 160 5.96 0.90 -4.99
N LEU A 161 5.46 -0.30 -5.31
CA LEU A 161 5.44 -0.80 -6.69
C LEU A 161 4.48 0.00 -7.57
N GLU A 162 3.38 0.48 -7.01
CA GLU A 162 2.40 1.33 -7.68
C GLU A 162 3.00 2.70 -8.04
N ALA A 163 3.78 3.30 -7.12
CA ALA A 163 4.51 4.53 -7.41
C ALA A 163 5.57 4.32 -8.49
N LEU A 164 6.23 3.15 -8.51
CA LEU A 164 7.19 2.77 -9.55
C LEU A 164 6.51 2.60 -10.91
N GLU A 165 5.32 1.99 -10.96
CA GLU A 165 4.53 1.85 -12.18
C GLU A 165 4.13 3.23 -12.72
N ALA A 166 3.61 4.12 -11.88
CA ALA A 166 3.28 5.47 -12.27
C ALA A 166 4.49 6.21 -12.86
N ALA A 167 5.67 6.09 -12.23
CA ALA A 167 6.92 6.67 -12.72
C ALA A 167 7.40 6.07 -14.05
N ALA A 168 7.08 4.81 -14.32
CA ALA A 168 7.38 4.15 -15.58
C ALA A 168 6.44 4.61 -16.70
N VAL A 169 5.18 4.92 -16.40
CA VAL A 169 4.17 5.40 -17.34
C VAL A 169 4.37 6.88 -17.68
N ASP A 170 4.62 7.74 -16.69
CA ASP A 170 4.78 9.19 -16.86
C ASP A 170 6.17 9.60 -17.38
N GLY A 171 7.06 8.64 -17.63
CA GLY A 171 8.38 8.85 -18.21
C GLY A 171 9.49 9.27 -17.24
N ARG A 172 9.20 9.46 -15.95
CA ARG A 172 10.24 9.79 -14.94
C ARG A 172 11.31 8.72 -14.85
N LEU A 173 10.92 7.44 -14.99
CA LEU A 173 11.84 6.31 -14.96
C LEU A 173 12.90 6.38 -16.06
N GLY A 174 12.51 6.82 -17.26
CA GLY A 174 13.41 6.95 -18.43
C GLY A 174 14.44 8.08 -18.31
N LYS A 175 14.28 8.99 -17.34
CA LYS A 175 15.23 10.08 -17.06
C LYS A 175 16.41 9.64 -16.19
N LEU A 176 16.30 8.47 -15.55
CA LEU A 176 17.37 7.95 -14.70
C LEU A 176 18.55 7.42 -15.53
N LYS A 177 19.76 7.71 -15.07
CA LYS A 177 20.99 7.27 -15.72
C LYS A 177 21.10 5.75 -15.74
N GLY A 178 21.23 5.17 -16.92
CA GLY A 178 21.38 3.72 -17.10
C GLY A 178 20.05 2.97 -17.22
N ILE A 179 18.93 3.67 -17.30
CA ILE A 179 17.61 3.09 -17.60
C ILE A 179 17.18 3.51 -18.99
N GLY A 180 17.49 2.68 -19.98
CA GLY A 180 17.08 2.91 -21.37
C GLY A 180 15.66 2.43 -21.66
N PRO A 181 15.09 2.81 -22.83
CA PRO A 181 13.71 2.50 -23.22
C PRO A 181 13.34 1.01 -23.16
N ARG A 182 14.29 0.12 -23.47
CA ARG A 182 14.08 -1.35 -23.37
C ARG A 182 13.83 -1.78 -21.93
N ARG A 183 14.62 -1.24 -20.99
CA ARG A 183 14.49 -1.56 -19.55
C ARG A 183 13.21 -0.99 -18.98
N VAL A 184 12.84 0.25 -19.35
CA VAL A 184 11.54 0.83 -18.95
C VAL A 184 10.39 -0.09 -19.36
N ARG A 185 10.36 -0.55 -20.62
CA ARG A 185 9.32 -1.48 -21.09
C ARG A 185 9.33 -2.82 -20.36
N SER A 186 10.52 -3.37 -20.06
CA SER A 186 10.62 -4.61 -19.29
C SER A 186 10.08 -4.45 -17.85
N ILE A 187 10.39 -3.32 -17.21
CA ILE A 187 9.88 -2.99 -15.88
C ILE A 187 8.36 -2.79 -15.94
N GLN A 188 7.85 -2.03 -16.91
CA GLN A 188 6.41 -1.85 -17.12
C GLN A 188 5.68 -3.19 -17.26
N HIS A 189 6.15 -4.06 -18.13
CA HIS A 189 5.54 -5.38 -18.33
C HIS A 189 5.57 -6.26 -17.06
N SER A 190 6.69 -6.23 -16.33
CA SER A 190 6.79 -6.96 -15.06
C SER A 190 5.85 -6.40 -14.00
N LEU A 191 5.77 -5.07 -13.87
CA LEU A 191 4.86 -4.41 -12.94
C LEU A 191 3.40 -4.63 -13.34
N GLU A 192 3.08 -4.56 -14.62
CA GLU A 192 1.74 -4.89 -15.13
C GLU A 192 1.34 -6.31 -14.74
N SER A 193 2.23 -7.30 -14.89
CA SER A 193 1.99 -8.68 -14.47
C SER A 193 1.83 -8.82 -12.96
N ILE A 194 2.67 -8.15 -12.16
CA ILE A 194 2.62 -8.20 -10.69
C ILE A 194 1.37 -7.48 -10.19
N LEU A 195 1.10 -6.28 -10.68
CA LEU A 195 0.02 -5.43 -10.20
C LEU A 195 -1.33 -5.78 -10.84
N ALA A 196 -1.37 -6.40 -12.04
CA ALA A 196 -2.62 -6.84 -12.66
C ALA A 196 -3.39 -7.83 -11.77
N ARG A 197 -2.67 -8.69 -11.06
CA ARG A 197 -3.27 -9.62 -10.08
C ARG A 197 -3.87 -8.90 -8.88
N ARG A 198 -3.41 -7.67 -8.60
CA ARG A 198 -3.86 -6.82 -7.47
C ARG A 198 -4.96 -5.83 -7.87
N ARG A 199 -5.18 -5.61 -9.16
CA ARG A 199 -6.16 -4.62 -9.64
C ARG A 199 -7.55 -5.20 -9.73
N PRO A 200 -8.57 -4.60 -9.10
CA PRO A 200 -9.94 -4.81 -9.51
C PRO A 200 -10.11 -4.24 -10.92
N THR A 201 -10.88 -4.93 -11.75
CA THR A 201 -11.17 -4.56 -13.16
C THR A 201 -12.03 -3.29 -13.25
N ARG A 202 -11.50 -2.12 -12.87
CA ARG A 202 -12.15 -0.81 -13.13
C ARG A 202 -11.09 0.28 -13.29
N PRO A 203 -11.10 0.99 -14.43
CA PRO A 203 -10.35 2.22 -14.56
C PRO A 203 -11.21 3.36 -14.02
N ASP A 204 -10.79 4.06 -13.02
CA ASP A 204 -11.01 5.49 -12.87
C ASP A 204 -10.48 6.08 -11.58
N GLY A 205 -9.90 7.24 -11.74
CA GLY A 205 -9.80 8.38 -10.83
C GLY A 205 -9.26 8.12 -9.42
N GLN A 206 -7.97 8.31 -9.27
CA GLN A 206 -7.38 7.47 -8.30
C GLN A 206 -6.38 8.16 -7.41
N ILE A 207 -6.44 9.49 -7.43
CA ILE A 207 -5.67 10.37 -6.56
C ILE A 207 -6.69 11.19 -5.78
N PRO A 208 -6.48 11.37 -4.47
CA PRO A 208 -7.31 12.30 -3.69
C PRO A 208 -7.25 13.71 -4.29
N PRO A 209 -8.26 14.55 -4.08
CA PRO A 209 -8.17 15.96 -4.40
C PRO A 209 -6.89 16.56 -3.82
N ILE A 210 -6.19 17.37 -4.61
CA ILE A 210 -4.92 17.99 -4.18
C ILE A 210 -5.12 18.83 -2.92
N GLU A 211 -6.27 19.46 -2.76
CA GLU A 211 -6.66 20.17 -1.53
C GLU A 211 -6.63 19.25 -0.31
N ALA A 212 -7.18 18.05 -0.43
CA ALA A 212 -7.19 17.09 0.68
C ALA A 212 -5.76 16.69 1.08
N ILE A 213 -4.87 16.48 0.11
CA ILE A 213 -3.46 16.19 0.35
C ILE A 213 -2.78 17.36 1.07
N LEU A 214 -3.04 18.59 0.64
CA LEU A 214 -2.47 19.79 1.28
C LEU A 214 -3.02 20.01 2.70
N VAL A 215 -4.29 19.71 2.94
CA VAL A 215 -4.89 19.73 4.28
C VAL A 215 -4.22 18.70 5.19
N VAL A 216 -3.98 17.49 4.69
CA VAL A 216 -3.24 16.45 5.44
C VAL A 216 -1.82 16.92 5.76
N ASP A 217 -1.09 17.50 4.80
CA ASP A 217 0.26 18.04 5.02
C ASP A 217 0.25 19.13 6.10
N GLN A 218 -0.66 20.08 6.02
CA GLN A 218 -0.78 21.16 6.99
C GLN A 218 -1.09 20.64 8.39
N THR A 219 -2.06 19.74 8.50
CA THR A 219 -2.46 19.10 9.76
C THR A 219 -1.30 18.33 10.36
N TYR A 220 -0.64 17.50 9.56
CA TYR A 220 0.52 16.72 9.98
C TYR A 220 1.63 17.60 10.55
N ARG A 221 2.05 18.62 9.82
CA ARG A 221 3.13 19.50 10.26
C ARG A 221 2.78 20.29 11.53
N SER A 222 1.52 20.70 11.64
CA SER A 222 1.02 21.39 12.85
C SER A 222 1.08 20.48 14.06
N LEU A 223 0.59 19.24 13.96
CA LEU A 223 0.59 18.25 15.04
C LEU A 223 2.00 17.77 15.37
N ALA A 224 2.84 17.54 14.36
CA ALA A 224 4.25 17.18 14.54
C ALA A 224 5.03 18.26 15.29
N LYS A 225 4.81 19.54 14.96
CA LYS A 225 5.42 20.67 15.67
C LYS A 225 5.00 20.75 17.14
N ARG A 226 3.75 20.34 17.45
CA ARG A 226 3.23 20.29 18.82
C ARG A 226 3.69 19.06 19.60
N GLY A 227 4.31 18.07 18.95
CA GLY A 227 4.75 16.83 19.60
C GLY A 227 3.60 15.92 20.05
N THR A 228 2.42 16.04 19.45
CA THR A 228 1.21 15.29 19.86
C THR A 228 1.01 13.99 19.07
N LEU A 229 1.83 13.74 18.06
CA LEU A 229 1.73 12.53 17.25
C LEU A 229 2.54 11.38 17.83
N ALA A 230 2.05 10.16 17.63
CA ALA A 230 2.85 8.96 17.85
C ALA A 230 4.08 8.98 16.93
N THR A 231 5.18 8.39 17.39
CA THR A 231 6.43 8.35 16.63
C THR A 231 6.83 6.92 16.31
N ILE A 232 7.52 6.74 15.17
CA ILE A 232 8.12 5.48 14.76
C ILE A 232 9.65 5.56 14.86
N THR A 233 10.27 4.39 15.04
CA THR A 233 11.73 4.22 15.09
C THR A 233 12.26 3.84 13.71
N PRO A 234 12.78 4.79 12.91
CA PRO A 234 13.32 4.45 11.60
C PRO A 234 14.60 3.65 11.73
N LYS A 235 14.80 2.64 10.86
CA LYS A 235 16.05 1.87 10.81
C LYS A 235 17.20 2.65 10.18
N ARG A 236 16.90 3.43 9.12
CA ARG A 236 17.92 4.19 8.37
C ARG A 236 18.19 5.52 9.05
N PHE A 237 19.44 5.95 9.01
CA PHE A 237 19.90 7.22 9.58
C PHE A 237 19.55 7.41 11.06
N ASN A 238 19.48 6.32 11.81
CA ASN A 238 19.07 6.31 13.22
C ASN A 238 19.96 5.34 14.01
N PRO A 239 21.25 5.67 14.20
CA PRO A 239 22.20 4.78 14.89
C PRO A 239 21.80 4.52 16.34
N ASP A 240 21.13 5.47 16.97
CA ASP A 240 20.76 5.39 18.39
C ASP A 240 19.42 4.69 18.62
N GLY A 241 18.71 4.28 17.55
CA GLY A 241 17.42 3.59 17.64
C GLY A 241 16.29 4.43 18.23
N GLU A 242 16.34 5.75 18.11
CA GLU A 242 15.34 6.66 18.68
C GLU A 242 14.04 6.65 17.91
N SER A 243 12.92 6.72 18.63
CA SER A 243 11.58 6.94 18.06
C SER A 243 11.39 8.42 17.76
N ARG A 244 11.55 8.82 16.49
CA ARG A 244 11.68 10.25 16.13
C ARG A 244 10.85 10.74 14.96
N ILE A 245 10.28 9.84 14.14
CA ILE A 245 9.45 10.25 13.01
C ILE A 245 7.98 10.25 13.43
N PRO A 246 7.34 11.42 13.53
CA PRO A 246 5.91 11.49 13.81
C PRO A 246 5.10 10.85 12.69
N VAL A 247 3.97 10.22 13.02
CA VAL A 247 3.03 9.61 12.08
C VAL A 247 1.64 10.14 12.35
N LEU A 248 0.95 10.57 11.29
CA LEU A 248 -0.46 10.93 11.33
C LEU A 248 -1.26 9.92 10.51
N HIS A 249 -2.29 9.35 11.13
CA HIS A 249 -3.37 8.65 10.42
C HIS A 249 -4.61 9.53 10.45
N THR A 250 -5.22 9.79 9.29
CA THR A 250 -6.43 10.60 9.19
C THR A 250 -7.30 10.19 8.01
N GLU A 251 -8.56 10.62 8.02
CA GLU A 251 -9.54 10.32 6.98
C GLU A 251 -10.17 11.62 6.50
N ILE A 252 -10.28 11.79 5.18
CA ILE A 252 -10.98 12.91 4.54
C ILE A 252 -11.89 12.33 3.46
N GLY A 253 -13.21 12.41 3.66
CA GLY A 253 -14.19 11.77 2.81
C GLY A 253 -13.95 10.26 2.72
N PRO A 254 -13.89 9.67 1.52
CA PRO A 254 -13.66 8.23 1.35
C PRO A 254 -12.17 7.83 1.42
N TRP A 255 -11.26 8.78 1.65
CA TRP A 255 -9.82 8.57 1.61
C TRP A 255 -9.23 8.43 3.01
N ARG A 256 -8.41 7.41 3.20
CA ARG A 256 -7.56 7.20 4.37
C ARG A 256 -6.14 7.62 4.05
N PHE A 257 -5.55 8.41 4.93
CA PHE A 257 -4.20 8.94 4.76
C PHE A 257 -3.28 8.51 5.89
N THR A 258 -2.02 8.28 5.53
CA THR A 258 -0.91 8.16 6.48
C THR A 258 0.18 9.15 6.06
N ALA A 259 0.52 10.10 6.92
CA ALA A 259 1.52 11.11 6.64
C ALA A 259 2.70 11.01 7.60
N MET A 260 3.92 11.18 7.08
CA MET A 260 5.16 11.20 7.86
C MET A 260 6.25 12.02 7.16
N PHE A 261 7.24 12.49 7.90
CA PHE A 261 8.41 13.10 7.29
C PHE A 261 9.25 12.09 6.51
N SER A 262 9.79 12.56 5.39
CA SER A 262 10.67 11.74 4.55
C SER A 262 11.97 11.42 5.28
N ASN A 263 12.34 10.14 5.30
CA ASN A 263 13.62 9.64 5.82
C ASN A 263 14.52 9.12 4.69
N THR A 264 14.38 9.69 3.49
CA THR A 264 15.20 9.30 2.33
C THR A 264 16.61 9.89 2.42
N PRO A 265 17.61 9.27 1.77
CA PRO A 265 18.97 9.81 1.70
C PRO A 265 19.02 11.25 1.20
N ASN A 266 18.18 11.60 0.23
CA ASN A 266 18.10 12.98 -0.29
C ASN A 266 17.47 13.94 0.71
N ALA A 267 16.46 13.54 1.48
CA ALA A 267 15.91 14.37 2.55
C ALA A 267 17.00 14.71 3.59
N HIS A 268 17.84 13.73 3.94
CA HIS A 268 18.99 13.95 4.82
C HIS A 268 20.06 14.82 4.17
N ARG A 269 20.47 14.50 2.94
CA ARG A 269 21.50 15.25 2.19
C ARG A 269 21.15 16.71 2.02
N PHE A 270 19.88 17.04 1.79
CA PHE A 270 19.43 18.42 1.59
C PHE A 270 18.88 19.08 2.86
N GLY A 271 18.96 18.43 4.02
CA GLY A 271 18.44 18.96 5.28
C GLY A 271 16.91 19.14 5.28
N ARG A 272 16.18 18.28 4.54
CA ARG A 272 14.74 18.40 4.32
C ARG A 272 13.91 17.39 5.11
N THR A 273 14.48 16.74 6.07
CA THR A 273 13.82 15.70 6.91
C THR A 273 12.65 16.23 7.75
N LYS A 274 12.48 17.55 7.87
CA LYS A 274 11.34 18.22 8.52
C LYS A 274 10.52 19.08 7.56
N ASP A 275 10.85 19.02 6.25
CA ASP A 275 10.14 19.73 5.20
C ASP A 275 9.36 18.78 4.27
N TRP A 276 10.00 17.71 3.81
CA TRP A 276 9.37 16.77 2.90
C TRP A 276 8.44 15.82 3.66
N VAL A 277 7.15 15.88 3.31
CA VAL A 277 6.12 15.03 3.89
C VAL A 277 5.67 14.01 2.86
N VAL A 278 5.86 12.74 3.15
CA VAL A 278 5.31 11.65 2.35
C VAL A 278 3.89 11.37 2.83
N VAL A 279 2.95 11.40 1.91
CA VAL A 279 1.53 11.14 2.15
C VAL A 279 1.13 9.90 1.38
N TYR A 280 0.82 8.84 2.10
CA TYR A 280 0.20 7.63 1.57
C TYR A 280 -1.30 7.79 1.64
N PHE A 281 -2.01 7.31 0.63
CA PHE A 281 -3.45 7.41 0.58
C PHE A 281 -4.05 6.14 0.00
N GLU A 282 -5.19 5.74 0.54
CA GLU A 282 -5.95 4.60 0.08
C GLU A 282 -7.45 4.89 0.15
N ARG A 283 -8.22 4.24 -0.70
CA ARG A 283 -9.68 4.24 -0.69
C ARG A 283 -10.15 2.84 -1.06
N ASP A 284 -11.31 2.44 -0.55
CA ASP A 284 -11.88 1.14 -0.89
C ASP A 284 -12.02 0.98 -2.41
N GLY A 285 -11.59 -0.16 -2.91
CA GLY A 285 -11.54 -0.47 -4.34
C GLY A 285 -10.30 0.05 -5.09
N LEU A 286 -9.45 0.90 -4.48
CA LEU A 286 -8.23 1.40 -5.11
C LEU A 286 -6.96 0.82 -4.49
N THR A 287 -5.86 0.86 -5.23
CA THR A 287 -4.52 0.57 -4.71
C THR A 287 -4.03 1.72 -3.86
N GLU A 288 -3.20 1.43 -2.84
CA GLU A 288 -2.52 2.47 -2.09
C GLU A 288 -1.64 3.31 -3.03
N GLY A 289 -1.81 4.61 -2.95
CA GLY A 289 -0.99 5.58 -3.66
C GLY A 289 -0.10 6.36 -2.71
N GLN A 290 0.82 7.10 -3.29
CA GLN A 290 1.79 7.90 -2.55
C GLN A 290 2.09 9.19 -3.30
N CYS A 291 2.26 10.29 -2.56
CA CYS A 291 2.83 11.53 -3.06
C CYS A 291 3.74 12.18 -2.01
N THR A 292 4.56 13.12 -2.43
CA THR A 292 5.41 13.89 -1.51
C THR A 292 5.04 15.38 -1.61
N VAL A 293 4.78 15.99 -0.47
CA VAL A 293 4.53 17.42 -0.35
C VAL A 293 5.80 18.09 0.14
N VAL A 294 6.26 19.13 -0.58
CA VAL A 294 7.51 19.83 -0.30
C VAL A 294 7.32 21.33 -0.33
N THR A 295 8.22 22.08 0.30
CA THR A 295 8.34 23.51 0.05
C THR A 295 9.12 23.73 -1.24
N GLU A 296 8.52 24.41 -2.22
CA GLU A 296 9.21 24.77 -3.45
C GLU A 296 10.21 25.90 -3.18
N HIS A 297 11.39 25.77 -3.76
CA HIS A 297 12.46 26.75 -3.53
C HIS A 297 12.74 27.66 -4.73
N ASN A 298 12.25 27.27 -5.90
CA ASN A 298 12.51 27.99 -7.15
C ASN A 298 11.20 28.27 -7.89
N GLY A 299 11.25 29.29 -8.79
CA GLY A 299 10.14 29.61 -9.67
C GLY A 299 8.97 30.34 -8.99
N PRO A 300 7.82 30.43 -9.67
CA PRO A 300 6.65 31.21 -9.21
C PRO A 300 6.04 30.72 -7.90
N SER A 301 6.25 29.45 -7.56
CA SER A 301 5.74 28.82 -6.34
C SER A 301 6.75 28.80 -5.19
N ALA A 302 7.85 29.56 -5.28
CA ALA A 302 8.88 29.58 -4.24
C ALA A 302 8.28 29.94 -2.87
N GLY A 303 8.67 29.19 -1.82
CA GLY A 303 8.12 29.29 -0.47
C GLY A 303 6.77 28.60 -0.25
N MET A 304 6.13 28.10 -1.31
CA MET A 304 4.84 27.44 -1.21
C MET A 304 4.97 25.93 -1.03
N ARG A 305 3.97 25.32 -0.39
CA ARG A 305 3.83 23.87 -0.35
C ARG A 305 3.23 23.38 -1.65
N VAL A 306 3.90 22.42 -2.29
CA VAL A 306 3.46 21.83 -3.56
C VAL A 306 3.47 20.31 -3.46
N VAL A 307 2.52 19.68 -4.13
CA VAL A 307 2.48 18.22 -4.29
C VAL A 307 3.34 17.87 -5.50
N ARG A 308 4.41 17.11 -5.30
CA ARG A 308 5.31 16.70 -6.39
C ARG A 308 4.59 15.90 -7.45
N GLY A 309 4.77 16.30 -8.72
CA GLY A 309 4.07 15.76 -9.88
C GLY A 309 2.72 16.42 -10.17
N PHE A 310 2.25 17.32 -9.28
CA PHE A 310 0.98 18.07 -9.39
C PHE A 310 1.18 19.57 -9.12
N GLU A 311 2.34 20.08 -9.49
CA GLU A 311 2.73 21.47 -9.23
C GLU A 311 1.75 22.46 -9.90
N ALA A 312 1.34 22.18 -11.15
CA ALA A 312 0.41 23.01 -11.89
C ALA A 312 -0.99 23.05 -11.25
N GLU A 313 -1.48 21.91 -10.78
CA GLU A 313 -2.79 21.80 -10.09
C GLU A 313 -2.74 22.51 -8.74
N THR A 314 -1.66 22.31 -7.99
CA THR A 314 -1.42 23.02 -6.72
C THR A 314 -1.42 24.53 -6.91
N ALA A 315 -0.80 25.03 -7.98
CA ALA A 315 -0.78 26.45 -8.31
C ALA A 315 -2.18 26.99 -8.66
N ARG A 316 -2.97 26.25 -9.45
CA ARG A 316 -4.35 26.65 -9.84
C ARG A 316 -5.26 26.77 -8.63
N LEU A 317 -5.21 25.81 -7.69
CA LEU A 317 -6.02 25.85 -6.48
C LEU A 317 -5.78 27.12 -5.66
N ARG A 318 -4.55 27.53 -5.55
CA ARG A 318 -4.18 28.72 -4.78
C ARG A 318 -4.58 30.02 -5.48
N SER A 319 -4.51 30.05 -6.81
CA SER A 319 -5.02 31.19 -7.58
C SER A 319 -6.52 31.36 -7.41
N ALA A 320 -7.27 30.26 -7.33
CA ALA A 320 -8.71 30.29 -7.06
C ALA A 320 -9.04 30.76 -5.63
N SER A 321 -8.30 30.29 -4.63
CA SER A 321 -8.49 30.69 -3.21
C SER A 321 -8.07 32.15 -2.93
N GLY A 322 -7.19 32.73 -3.75
CA GLY A 322 -6.74 34.13 -3.61
C GLY A 322 -7.71 35.18 -4.17
N HIS A 323 -8.77 34.77 -4.87
CA HIS A 323 -9.78 35.68 -5.44
C HIS A 323 -11.02 35.87 -4.53
N GLU A 324 -11.18 35.07 -3.45
CA GLU A 324 -12.29 35.23 -2.52
C GLU A 324 -12.05 36.20 -1.34
N THR A 325 -10.87 36.82 -1.29
CA THR A 325 -10.51 37.77 -0.23
C THR A 325 -10.17 39.16 -0.79
N LYS A 326 -11.08 39.72 -1.59
CA LYS A 326 -11.08 41.17 -1.90
C LYS A 326 -12.49 41.72 -1.79
#